data_a639a46e40df91abad2d24711a1d2c23
#
_entry.id   a639a46e40df91abad2d24711a1d2c23
#
_cell.length_a   1.000
_cell.length_b   1.000
_cell.length_c   1.000
_cell.angle_alpha   90.00
_cell.angle_beta   90.00
_cell.angle_gamma   90.00
#
_symmetry.space_group_name_H-M   'P 1'
#
loop_
_entity.id
_entity.type
_entity.pdbx_description
1 polymer ?
#
loop_
_entity_poly.entity_id
_entity_poly.type
_entity_poly.pdbx_seq_one_letter_code
_entity_poly.pdbx_strand_id
1 'polypeptide(L)'
;SGYTVFKNITFHGGTIDGQGAQHSYKSTILRFAHASDVTIENMTLTNTYSSHSIEFAAAQNVTINNCVFSDYHGKADSNNEAIQIETLQRDHFASYGKYDETPNRNITITNCTFKNVQRGVGTHAAIVGCYHSNIRIENNKFINIPGYAIIATNYINSSIKNNEITDCASGIIFRDMAITLYPSEKGNKSKTPKISSKSVIANNKIEITDKKYKNVNYGIQLLGEYRSKKKGKIPKGDYRVYGVQVYGNEITLKNASYGIWLNGTGKIRVNNNVINMQVPKKASGKSGGTVVRVISSKGSRINGNTIINTSKNKNKKLYRGIELIGKKA
;
A
#
# COMPACT_ATOMS: atom_id res chain seq x y z
N SER A 1 -22.45 4.45 15.30
CA SER A 1 -21.36 5.25 14.72
C SER A 1 -20.04 4.93 15.42
N GLY A 2 -18.94 5.38 14.84
CA GLY A 2 -17.63 5.09 15.38
C GLY A 2 -17.32 3.59 15.37
N TYR A 3 -16.93 3.02 16.52
CA TYR A 3 -16.47 1.62 16.66
C TYR A 3 -17.36 0.81 17.60
N THR A 4 -18.66 1.07 17.63
CA THR A 4 -19.49 0.65 18.76
C THR A 4 -20.52 -0.45 18.43
N VAL A 5 -20.61 -0.87 17.18
CA VAL A 5 -21.69 -1.78 16.77
C VAL A 5 -21.35 -3.24 17.06
N PHE A 6 -20.15 -3.68 16.66
CA PHE A 6 -19.69 -5.05 16.86
C PHE A 6 -18.40 -5.05 17.68
N LYS A 7 -18.34 -5.90 18.72
CA LYS A 7 -17.19 -5.95 19.63
C LYS A 7 -16.84 -7.38 20.03
N ASN A 8 -15.56 -7.57 20.41
CA ASN A 8 -15.07 -8.83 20.96
C ASN A 8 -15.32 -10.03 20.04
N ILE A 9 -14.88 -9.89 18.78
CA ILE A 9 -15.08 -10.93 17.76
C ILE A 9 -13.77 -11.67 17.56
N THR A 10 -13.80 -12.98 17.67
CA THR A 10 -12.62 -13.83 17.43
C THR A 10 -12.92 -14.88 16.37
N PHE A 11 -12.06 -14.96 15.37
CA PHE A 11 -11.95 -16.05 14.42
C PHE A 11 -10.62 -16.76 14.67
N HIS A 12 -10.67 -18.06 14.96
CA HIS A 12 -9.47 -18.82 15.28
C HIS A 12 -9.46 -20.16 14.57
N GLY A 13 -8.41 -20.39 13.80
CA GLY A 13 -8.21 -21.66 13.08
C GLY A 13 -9.19 -21.89 11.94
N GLY A 14 -8.87 -22.86 11.10
CA GLY A 14 -9.74 -23.27 10.00
C GLY A 14 -9.51 -22.51 8.67
N THR A 15 -10.31 -22.89 7.69
CA THR A 15 -10.23 -22.36 6.32
C THR A 15 -11.60 -21.85 5.88
N ILE A 16 -11.59 -20.66 5.28
CA ILE A 16 -12.77 -20.14 4.55
C ILE A 16 -12.38 -20.06 3.07
N ASP A 17 -13.05 -20.88 2.26
CA ASP A 17 -12.88 -20.94 0.82
C ASP A 17 -13.98 -20.12 0.13
N GLY A 18 -13.58 -19.05 -0.57
CA GLY A 18 -14.50 -18.20 -1.35
C GLY A 18 -14.97 -18.82 -2.65
N GLN A 19 -14.49 -20.01 -3.02
CA GLN A 19 -14.84 -20.78 -4.21
C GLN A 19 -14.71 -20.02 -5.55
N GLY A 20 -13.83 -19.01 -5.59
CA GLY A 20 -13.65 -18.13 -6.73
C GLY A 20 -13.13 -18.83 -7.99
N ALA A 21 -12.55 -20.02 -7.85
CA ALA A 21 -12.15 -20.85 -8.98
C ALA A 21 -13.35 -21.51 -9.65
N GLN A 22 -14.41 -21.81 -8.90
CA GLN A 22 -15.62 -22.50 -9.35
C GLN A 22 -16.73 -21.53 -9.71
N HIS A 23 -16.81 -20.41 -9.01
CA HIS A 23 -17.90 -19.44 -9.12
C HIS A 23 -17.39 -18.01 -9.28
N SER A 24 -17.90 -17.31 -10.27
CA SER A 24 -17.54 -15.91 -10.54
C SER A 24 -18.36 -14.89 -9.73
N TYR A 25 -18.72 -15.20 -8.50
CA TYR A 25 -19.43 -14.27 -7.62
C TYR A 25 -18.48 -13.28 -6.97
N LYS A 26 -18.75 -12.00 -7.16
CA LYS A 26 -18.03 -10.94 -6.49
C LYS A 26 -18.51 -10.85 -5.04
N SER A 27 -17.76 -11.43 -4.12
CA SER A 27 -18.07 -11.37 -2.69
C SER A 27 -16.81 -11.23 -1.83
N THR A 28 -16.88 -10.40 -0.82
CA THR A 28 -15.88 -10.33 0.24
C THR A 28 -16.15 -11.41 1.28
N ILE A 29 -15.14 -12.15 1.72
CA ILE A 29 -15.30 -13.24 2.67
C ILE A 29 -15.71 -12.70 4.05
N LEU A 30 -14.99 -11.71 4.58
CA LEU A 30 -15.30 -11.07 5.86
C LEU A 30 -15.37 -9.55 5.69
N ARG A 31 -16.42 -8.94 6.22
CA ARG A 31 -16.61 -7.49 6.21
C ARG A 31 -16.94 -6.96 7.59
N PHE A 32 -16.22 -5.94 8.02
CA PHE A 32 -16.38 -5.32 9.33
C PHE A 32 -16.62 -3.81 9.17
N ALA A 33 -17.76 -3.35 9.68
CA ALA A 33 -18.07 -1.93 9.77
C ALA A 33 -18.44 -1.58 11.21
N HIS A 34 -17.93 -0.47 11.73
CA HIS A 34 -18.13 -0.01 13.12
C HIS A 34 -17.72 -1.06 14.17
N ALA A 35 -16.65 -1.80 13.91
CA ALA A 35 -16.21 -2.89 14.76
C ALA A 35 -15.05 -2.49 15.69
N SER A 36 -14.97 -3.15 16.82
CA SER A 36 -13.81 -3.05 17.72
C SER A 36 -13.43 -4.41 18.33
N ASP A 37 -12.15 -4.50 18.71
CA ASP A 37 -11.63 -5.67 19.42
C ASP A 37 -11.84 -6.97 18.63
N VAL A 38 -11.32 -6.96 17.38
CA VAL A 38 -11.44 -8.08 16.44
C VAL A 38 -10.11 -8.83 16.38
N THR A 39 -10.16 -10.13 16.59
CA THR A 39 -9.01 -11.02 16.46
C THR A 39 -9.26 -12.05 15.36
N ILE A 40 -8.31 -12.18 14.43
CA ILE A 40 -8.34 -13.18 13.34
C ILE A 40 -6.98 -13.86 13.34
N GLU A 41 -6.93 -15.12 13.73
CA GLU A 41 -5.65 -15.81 13.88
C GLU A 41 -5.68 -17.27 13.44
N ASN A 42 -4.56 -17.74 12.91
CA ASN A 42 -4.38 -19.11 12.44
C ASN A 42 -5.41 -19.54 11.38
N MET A 43 -5.88 -18.59 10.57
CA MET A 43 -6.91 -18.80 9.54
C MET A 43 -6.28 -18.88 8.14
N THR A 44 -6.93 -19.64 7.26
CA THR A 44 -6.71 -19.57 5.81
C THR A 44 -7.93 -18.98 5.13
N LEU A 45 -7.77 -17.88 4.39
CA LEU A 45 -8.79 -17.29 3.54
C LEU A 45 -8.32 -17.38 2.09
N THR A 46 -9.01 -18.14 1.27
CA THR A 46 -8.55 -18.49 -0.07
C THR A 46 -9.64 -18.38 -1.14
N ASN A 47 -9.27 -18.44 -2.40
CA ASN A 47 -10.15 -18.48 -3.56
C ASN A 47 -11.19 -17.35 -3.63
N THR A 48 -10.77 -16.10 -3.39
CA THR A 48 -11.66 -14.95 -3.59
C THR A 48 -11.84 -14.64 -5.09
N TYR A 49 -13.03 -14.17 -5.50
CA TYR A 49 -13.30 -13.73 -6.86
C TYR A 49 -13.63 -12.24 -6.93
N SER A 50 -12.80 -11.47 -7.65
CA SER A 50 -13.02 -10.04 -7.94
C SER A 50 -13.42 -9.18 -6.72
N SER A 51 -12.97 -9.56 -5.51
CA SER A 51 -13.27 -8.90 -4.26
C SER A 51 -12.11 -9.07 -3.26
N HIS A 52 -12.35 -8.88 -1.99
CA HIS A 52 -11.39 -8.91 -0.90
C HIS A 52 -11.57 -10.15 -0.02
N SER A 53 -10.51 -10.63 0.61
CA SER A 53 -10.67 -11.63 1.68
C SER A 53 -11.26 -10.96 2.93
N ILE A 54 -10.74 -9.79 3.30
CA ILE A 54 -11.24 -9.01 4.44
C ILE A 54 -11.38 -7.54 4.06
N GLU A 55 -12.49 -6.91 4.48
CA GLU A 55 -12.67 -5.45 4.43
C GLU A 55 -12.95 -4.88 5.81
N PHE A 56 -12.22 -3.82 6.17
CA PHE A 56 -12.44 -3.04 7.39
C PHE A 56 -12.83 -1.60 7.04
N ALA A 57 -13.93 -1.11 7.64
CA ALA A 57 -14.33 0.28 7.60
C ALA A 57 -14.85 0.71 8.98
N ALA A 58 -14.30 1.78 9.53
CA ALA A 58 -14.55 2.19 10.92
C ALA A 58 -14.25 1.04 11.92
N ALA A 59 -13.09 0.40 11.80
CA ALA A 59 -12.65 -0.64 12.71
C ALA A 59 -11.49 -0.16 13.61
N GLN A 60 -11.45 -0.64 14.84
CA GLN A 60 -10.36 -0.39 15.77
C GLN A 60 -9.95 -1.62 16.57
N ASN A 61 -8.71 -1.60 17.08
CA ASN A 61 -8.14 -2.69 17.89
C ASN A 61 -8.29 -4.04 17.19
N VAL A 62 -7.76 -4.13 15.98
CA VAL A 62 -7.81 -5.33 15.15
C VAL A 62 -6.47 -6.03 15.17
N THR A 63 -6.47 -7.31 15.44
CA THR A 63 -5.28 -8.17 15.32
C THR A 63 -5.52 -9.25 14.28
N ILE A 64 -4.65 -9.31 13.27
CA ILE A 64 -4.61 -10.38 12.29
C ILE A 64 -3.23 -11.02 12.38
N ASN A 65 -3.18 -12.26 12.83
CA ASN A 65 -1.93 -12.94 13.13
C ASN A 65 -1.89 -14.36 12.57
N ASN A 66 -0.74 -14.72 11.98
CA ASN A 66 -0.47 -16.07 11.49
C ASN A 66 -1.57 -16.62 10.54
N CYS A 67 -2.03 -15.77 9.62
CA CYS A 67 -3.05 -16.12 8.64
C CYS A 67 -2.46 -16.29 7.24
N VAL A 68 -3.14 -17.06 6.40
CA VAL A 68 -2.81 -17.25 4.98
C VAL A 68 -3.92 -16.66 4.13
N PHE A 69 -3.54 -15.79 3.19
CA PHE A 69 -4.41 -15.20 2.18
C PHE A 69 -3.91 -15.65 0.81
N SER A 70 -4.72 -16.41 0.07
CA SER A 70 -4.24 -16.98 -1.17
C SER A 70 -5.28 -17.04 -2.30
N ASP A 71 -4.75 -17.20 -3.51
CA ASP A 71 -5.49 -17.63 -4.70
C ASP A 71 -6.69 -16.73 -5.06
N TYR A 72 -6.35 -15.52 -5.51
CA TYR A 72 -7.34 -14.60 -6.04
C TYR A 72 -7.71 -14.98 -7.47
N HIS A 73 -9.00 -14.98 -7.77
CA HIS A 73 -9.57 -15.14 -9.09
C HIS A 73 -10.31 -13.88 -9.52
N GLY A 74 -10.26 -13.57 -10.80
CA GLY A 74 -10.93 -12.41 -11.35
C GLY A 74 -10.04 -11.60 -12.30
N LYS A 75 -10.48 -10.38 -12.60
CA LYS A 75 -9.78 -9.53 -13.56
C LYS A 75 -8.40 -9.12 -13.03
N ALA A 76 -7.38 -9.37 -13.84
CA ALA A 76 -6.05 -8.80 -13.62
C ALA A 76 -6.12 -7.27 -13.55
N ASP A 77 -5.20 -6.65 -12.80
CA ASP A 77 -5.14 -5.19 -12.62
C ASP A 77 -6.33 -4.55 -11.88
N SER A 78 -7.15 -5.33 -11.19
CA SER A 78 -8.22 -4.81 -10.33
C SER A 78 -7.67 -4.16 -9.06
N ASN A 79 -8.52 -3.38 -8.39
CA ASN A 79 -8.19 -2.76 -7.11
C ASN A 79 -8.60 -3.64 -5.92
N ASN A 80 -8.32 -4.95 -6.00
CA ASN A 80 -8.73 -5.89 -4.97
C ASN A 80 -7.53 -6.29 -4.11
N GLU A 81 -7.45 -5.72 -2.93
CA GLU A 81 -6.53 -6.11 -1.87
C GLU A 81 -7.05 -7.34 -1.13
N ALA A 82 -6.18 -8.25 -0.69
CA ALA A 82 -6.61 -9.34 0.19
C ALA A 82 -7.17 -8.79 1.51
N ILE A 83 -6.49 -7.81 2.11
CA ILE A 83 -7.03 -7.05 3.25
C ILE A 83 -7.19 -5.58 2.83
N GLN A 84 -8.43 -5.11 2.82
CA GLN A 84 -8.78 -3.74 2.52
C GLN A 84 -9.06 -2.96 3.81
N ILE A 85 -8.44 -1.77 3.95
CA ILE A 85 -8.63 -0.84 5.08
C ILE A 85 -9.18 0.45 4.51
N GLU A 86 -10.48 0.69 4.65
CA GLU A 86 -11.19 1.77 3.96
C GLU A 86 -11.84 2.77 4.91
N THR A 87 -12.15 3.95 4.39
CA THR A 87 -13.04 4.88 5.08
C THR A 87 -14.49 4.47 4.83
N LEU A 88 -15.31 4.43 5.88
CA LEU A 88 -16.72 4.04 5.76
C LEU A 88 -17.53 5.10 5.00
N GLN A 89 -17.97 4.75 3.81
CA GLN A 89 -18.73 5.59 2.88
C GLN A 89 -19.91 4.80 2.28
N ARG A 90 -21.01 5.49 1.96
CA ARG A 90 -22.22 4.87 1.40
C ARG A 90 -21.94 4.08 0.12
N ASP A 91 -21.25 4.70 -0.82
CA ASP A 91 -20.96 4.11 -2.14
C ASP A 91 -20.02 2.91 -2.09
N HIS A 92 -19.36 2.70 -0.96
CA HIS A 92 -18.40 1.60 -0.77
C HIS A 92 -18.90 0.52 0.16
N PHE A 93 -19.61 0.90 1.22
CA PHE A 93 -20.18 0.03 2.23
C PHE A 93 -21.71 0.19 2.33
N ALA A 94 -22.42 0.06 1.21
CA ALA A 94 -23.88 0.14 1.20
C ALA A 94 -24.50 -0.80 2.24
N SER A 95 -25.51 -0.32 2.96
CA SER A 95 -26.27 -1.06 3.98
C SER A 95 -25.53 -1.35 5.31
N TYR A 96 -24.40 -0.68 5.58
CA TYR A 96 -23.63 -0.89 6.82
C TYR A 96 -23.80 0.24 7.86
N GLY A 97 -24.97 0.84 7.95
CA GLY A 97 -25.32 1.79 8.99
C GLY A 97 -24.89 3.22 8.73
N LYS A 98 -24.48 3.97 9.76
CA LYS A 98 -24.11 5.38 9.61
C LYS A 98 -22.80 5.56 8.89
N TYR A 99 -22.83 6.27 7.78
CA TYR A 99 -21.64 6.62 6.99
C TYR A 99 -20.97 7.84 7.58
N ASP A 100 -20.32 7.64 8.72
CA ASP A 100 -19.76 8.74 9.52
C ASP A 100 -18.28 9.04 9.23
N GLU A 101 -17.74 8.41 8.18
CA GLU A 101 -16.36 8.59 7.74
C GLU A 101 -15.31 8.31 8.83
N THR A 102 -15.66 7.54 9.83
CA THR A 102 -14.76 7.12 10.91
C THR A 102 -13.57 6.36 10.31
N PRO A 103 -12.32 6.80 10.52
CA PRO A 103 -11.15 6.08 10.02
C PRO A 103 -10.87 4.82 10.85
N ASN A 104 -10.13 3.89 10.29
CA ASN A 104 -9.62 2.75 11.04
C ASN A 104 -8.46 3.17 11.95
N ARG A 105 -8.28 2.48 13.09
CA ARG A 105 -7.15 2.71 14.00
C ARG A 105 -6.74 1.46 14.76
N ASN A 106 -5.47 1.39 15.14
CA ASN A 106 -4.91 0.26 15.91
C ASN A 106 -5.16 -1.08 15.21
N ILE A 107 -4.74 -1.20 13.94
CA ILE A 107 -4.81 -2.46 13.19
C ILE A 107 -3.41 -3.05 13.10
N THR A 108 -3.24 -4.28 13.56
CA THR A 108 -1.99 -5.03 13.49
C THR A 108 -2.17 -6.25 12.58
N ILE A 109 -1.34 -6.34 11.53
CA ILE A 109 -1.28 -7.47 10.59
C ILE A 109 0.13 -8.03 10.67
N THR A 110 0.28 -9.22 11.22
CA THR A 110 1.60 -9.78 11.51
C THR A 110 1.68 -11.26 11.24
N ASN A 111 2.88 -11.74 10.88
CA ASN A 111 3.18 -13.16 10.63
C ASN A 111 2.28 -13.82 9.58
N CYS A 112 1.68 -13.04 8.69
CA CYS A 112 0.76 -13.52 7.67
C CYS A 112 1.48 -13.79 6.34
N THR A 113 0.90 -14.67 5.55
CA THR A 113 1.35 -14.97 4.18
C THR A 113 0.28 -14.55 3.17
N PHE A 114 0.69 -13.71 2.21
CA PHE A 114 -0.14 -13.31 1.08
C PHE A 114 0.47 -13.89 -0.19
N LYS A 115 -0.22 -14.82 -0.83
CA LYS A 115 0.30 -15.54 -2.00
C LYS A 115 -0.72 -15.61 -3.13
N ASN A 116 -0.29 -15.31 -4.35
CA ASN A 116 -1.19 -15.35 -5.54
C ASN A 116 -2.43 -14.47 -5.38
N VAL A 117 -2.35 -13.39 -4.62
CA VAL A 117 -3.43 -12.41 -4.50
C VAL A 117 -3.19 -11.24 -5.45
N GLN A 118 -4.24 -10.51 -5.82
CA GLN A 118 -4.11 -9.38 -6.74
C GLN A 118 -3.29 -8.23 -6.14
N ARG A 119 -3.54 -7.92 -4.87
CA ARG A 119 -2.79 -7.02 -4.00
C ARG A 119 -2.81 -7.56 -2.58
N GLY A 120 -1.80 -7.24 -1.79
CA GLY A 120 -1.75 -7.73 -0.40
C GLY A 120 -2.65 -6.93 0.54
N VAL A 121 -2.09 -5.94 1.22
CA VAL A 121 -2.81 -5.08 2.18
C VAL A 121 -2.93 -3.68 1.62
N GLY A 122 -4.12 -3.06 1.72
CA GLY A 122 -4.18 -1.67 1.26
C GLY A 122 -5.47 -0.92 1.45
N THR A 123 -5.37 0.34 1.02
CA THR A 123 -6.44 1.34 1.00
C THR A 123 -6.48 1.97 -0.38
N HIS A 124 -7.56 1.79 -1.12
CA HIS A 124 -7.73 2.45 -2.41
C HIS A 124 -8.83 3.52 -2.42
N ALA A 125 -9.76 3.49 -1.48
CA ALA A 125 -10.77 4.52 -1.29
C ALA A 125 -10.63 5.17 0.09
N ALA A 126 -9.97 6.31 0.14
CA ALA A 126 -9.83 7.13 1.34
C ALA A 126 -10.36 8.53 1.07
N ILE A 127 -10.88 9.19 2.09
CA ILE A 127 -11.33 10.58 2.02
C ILE A 127 -10.17 11.50 2.30
N VAL A 128 -10.06 12.59 1.54
CA VAL A 128 -9.05 13.63 1.75
C VAL A 128 -9.14 14.15 3.19
N GLY A 129 -8.02 14.13 3.91
CA GLY A 129 -7.94 14.59 5.29
C GLY A 129 -8.48 13.61 6.34
N CYS A 130 -9.01 12.46 5.94
CA CYS A 130 -9.37 11.38 6.85
C CYS A 130 -8.20 10.37 6.90
N TYR A 131 -7.57 10.22 8.07
CA TYR A 131 -6.37 9.43 8.23
C TYR A 131 -6.62 8.19 9.09
N HIS A 132 -6.20 7.03 8.57
CA HIS A 132 -6.07 5.81 9.36
C HIS A 132 -4.84 5.93 10.25
N SER A 133 -4.92 5.50 11.49
CA SER A 133 -3.84 5.69 12.45
C SER A 133 -3.40 4.41 13.14
N ASN A 134 -2.09 4.34 13.44
CA ASN A 134 -1.49 3.20 14.12
C ASN A 134 -1.78 1.86 13.40
N ILE A 135 -1.54 1.84 12.08
CA ILE A 135 -1.64 0.64 11.26
C ILE A 135 -0.25 0.00 11.23
N ARG A 136 -0.15 -1.25 11.67
CA ARG A 136 1.08 -2.02 11.70
C ARG A 136 1.00 -3.20 10.74
N ILE A 137 1.90 -3.26 9.77
CA ILE A 137 2.03 -4.35 8.80
C ILE A 137 3.46 -4.86 8.94
N GLU A 138 3.63 -5.89 9.74
CA GLU A 138 4.97 -6.30 10.20
C GLU A 138 5.18 -7.82 10.13
N ASN A 139 6.38 -8.24 9.76
CA ASN A 139 6.78 -9.66 9.72
C ASN A 139 5.92 -10.53 8.79
N ASN A 140 5.40 -9.97 7.69
CA ASN A 140 4.56 -10.70 6.74
C ASN A 140 5.35 -11.12 5.49
N LYS A 141 4.84 -12.12 4.79
CA LYS A 141 5.35 -12.58 3.50
C LYS A 141 4.35 -12.25 2.38
N PHE A 142 4.84 -11.60 1.33
CA PHE A 142 4.07 -11.26 0.13
C PHE A 142 4.75 -11.95 -1.07
N ILE A 143 4.05 -12.89 -1.71
CA ILE A 143 4.64 -13.78 -2.70
C ILE A 143 3.78 -13.81 -3.96
N ASN A 144 4.41 -13.62 -5.12
CA ASN A 144 3.75 -13.74 -6.42
C ASN A 144 2.54 -12.82 -6.59
N ILE A 145 2.71 -11.52 -6.30
CA ILE A 145 1.64 -10.51 -6.38
C ILE A 145 1.80 -9.69 -7.65
N PRO A 146 0.85 -9.74 -8.60
CA PRO A 146 0.92 -8.98 -9.85
C PRO A 146 0.68 -7.48 -9.67
N GLY A 147 0.17 -7.04 -8.52
CA GLY A 147 -0.04 -5.64 -8.17
C GLY A 147 0.97 -5.13 -7.15
N TYR A 148 0.48 -4.49 -6.13
CA TYR A 148 1.27 -3.98 -5.00
C TYR A 148 1.18 -4.93 -3.81
N ALA A 149 2.30 -5.17 -3.15
CA ALA A 149 2.26 -5.88 -1.88
C ALA A 149 1.53 -5.06 -0.81
N ILE A 150 1.84 -3.76 -0.68
CA ILE A 150 1.24 -2.89 0.33
C ILE A 150 0.90 -1.51 -0.27
N ILE A 151 -0.32 -1.02 0.01
CA ILE A 151 -0.81 0.32 -0.38
C ILE A 151 -1.30 1.06 0.86
N ALA A 152 -0.46 1.87 1.47
CA ALA A 152 -0.80 2.70 2.62
C ALA A 152 -1.31 4.08 2.14
N THR A 153 -2.62 4.29 2.15
CA THR A 153 -3.23 5.57 1.75
C THR A 153 -3.78 6.30 2.97
N ASN A 154 -3.35 7.53 3.19
CA ASN A 154 -3.73 8.35 4.34
C ASN A 154 -3.40 7.69 5.69
N TYR A 155 -2.20 7.13 5.85
CA TYR A 155 -1.77 6.53 7.10
C TYR A 155 -0.91 7.50 7.92
N ILE A 156 -1.16 7.54 9.23
CA ILE A 156 -0.35 8.27 10.20
C ILE A 156 0.04 7.37 11.38
N ASN A 157 1.14 7.67 12.05
CA ASN A 157 1.68 6.90 13.19
C ASN A 157 1.75 5.39 12.91
N SER A 158 2.09 5.02 11.69
CA SER A 158 1.97 3.65 11.19
C SER A 158 3.34 3.05 10.87
N SER A 159 3.43 1.74 10.85
CA SER A 159 4.68 1.03 10.57
C SER A 159 4.50 -0.10 9.57
N ILE A 160 5.44 -0.16 8.61
CA ILE A 160 5.56 -1.24 7.63
C ILE A 160 6.98 -1.78 7.78
N LYS A 161 7.15 -2.88 8.54
CA LYS A 161 8.47 -3.35 8.94
C LYS A 161 8.66 -4.84 8.77
N ASN A 162 9.92 -5.22 8.52
CA ASN A 162 10.35 -6.62 8.54
C ASN A 162 9.53 -7.53 7.61
N ASN A 163 8.93 -6.98 6.55
CA ASN A 163 8.19 -7.79 5.60
C ASN A 163 9.12 -8.32 4.51
N GLU A 164 8.83 -9.53 4.05
CA GLU A 164 9.47 -10.16 2.89
C GLU A 164 8.52 -10.07 1.69
N ILE A 165 8.95 -9.38 0.63
CA ILE A 165 8.17 -9.14 -0.59
C ILE A 165 8.96 -9.76 -1.74
N THR A 166 8.47 -10.89 -2.27
CA THR A 166 9.18 -11.69 -3.27
C THR A 166 8.32 -11.93 -4.50
N ASP A 167 8.91 -11.81 -5.67
CA ASP A 167 8.23 -12.00 -6.96
C ASP A 167 6.96 -11.17 -7.11
N CYS A 168 7.02 -9.91 -6.68
CA CYS A 168 5.93 -8.94 -6.78
C CYS A 168 6.21 -7.89 -7.87
N ALA A 169 5.17 -7.37 -8.51
CA ALA A 169 5.32 -6.31 -9.49
C ALA A 169 5.70 -4.98 -8.84
N SER A 170 5.19 -4.69 -7.66
CA SER A 170 5.56 -3.51 -6.86
C SER A 170 5.53 -3.83 -5.37
N GLY A 171 6.43 -3.19 -4.63
CA GLY A 171 6.54 -3.37 -3.18
C GLY A 171 5.54 -2.51 -2.41
N ILE A 172 5.98 -1.37 -1.88
CA ILE A 172 5.23 -0.54 -0.94
C ILE A 172 4.91 0.81 -1.58
N ILE A 173 3.63 1.20 -1.59
CA ILE A 173 3.20 2.58 -1.82
C ILE A 173 2.72 3.18 -0.51
N PHE A 174 3.23 4.36 -0.19
CA PHE A 174 2.73 5.23 0.86
C PHE A 174 2.26 6.55 0.24
N ARG A 175 0.98 6.90 0.37
CA ARG A 175 0.43 8.03 -0.36
C ARG A 175 -0.63 8.81 0.44
N ASP A 176 -0.75 10.10 0.12
CA ASP A 176 -1.82 10.96 0.64
C ASP A 176 -2.73 11.43 -0.49
N MET A 177 -4.04 11.38 -0.22
CA MET A 177 -5.08 11.77 -1.16
C MET A 177 -5.15 13.29 -1.32
N ALA A 178 -5.27 13.75 -2.56
CA ALA A 178 -5.66 15.12 -2.91
C ALA A 178 -7.05 15.18 -3.56
N ILE A 179 -7.48 14.10 -4.20
CA ILE A 179 -8.83 13.95 -4.75
C ILE A 179 -9.32 12.55 -4.46
N THR A 180 -10.42 12.45 -3.73
CA THR A 180 -11.06 11.16 -3.43
C THR A 180 -11.86 10.62 -4.60
N LEU A 181 -12.05 9.30 -4.63
CA LEU A 181 -12.94 8.64 -5.60
C LEU A 181 -14.40 8.97 -5.29
N TYR A 182 -14.75 8.92 -4.03
CA TYR A 182 -16.09 9.21 -3.50
C TYR A 182 -16.06 10.52 -2.73
N PRO A 183 -17.06 11.43 -2.91
CA PRO A 183 -17.13 12.66 -2.14
C PRO A 183 -17.41 12.36 -0.67
N SER A 184 -16.97 13.25 0.20
CA SER A 184 -17.32 13.19 1.61
C SER A 184 -18.82 13.48 1.79
N GLU A 185 -19.52 12.61 2.50
CA GLU A 185 -20.94 12.80 2.84
C GLU A 185 -21.14 13.89 3.89
N LYS A 186 -20.12 14.18 4.69
CA LYS A 186 -20.15 15.25 5.70
C LYS A 186 -19.81 16.64 5.13
N GLY A 187 -19.59 16.71 3.82
CA GLY A 187 -19.19 17.96 3.19
C GLY A 187 -17.85 18.49 3.69
N ASN A 188 -16.96 17.61 4.15
CA ASN A 188 -15.63 17.98 4.61
C ASN A 188 -14.87 18.67 3.49
N LYS A 189 -14.92 20.00 3.50
CA LYS A 189 -13.95 20.84 2.81
C LYS A 189 -12.65 20.65 3.54
N SER A 190 -11.98 19.53 3.31
CA SER A 190 -10.74 19.17 3.98
C SER A 190 -9.71 20.22 3.64
N LYS A 191 -9.49 21.12 4.56
CA LYS A 191 -8.22 21.81 4.64
C LYS A 191 -7.24 20.71 4.99
N THR A 192 -6.46 20.25 4.03
CA THR A 192 -5.43 19.25 4.29
C THR A 192 -4.48 19.82 5.30
N PRO A 193 -4.45 19.26 6.49
CA PRO A 193 -3.45 19.65 7.45
C PRO A 193 -2.08 19.21 6.93
N LYS A 194 -1.07 20.01 7.15
CA LYS A 194 0.33 19.61 7.03
C LYS A 194 0.64 18.62 8.16
N ILE A 195 0.10 17.43 8.08
CA ILE A 195 0.30 16.41 9.10
C ILE A 195 1.60 15.69 8.80
N SER A 196 2.53 15.72 9.75
CA SER A 196 3.63 14.77 9.74
C SER A 196 3.05 13.38 9.94
N SER A 197 3.26 12.50 8.99
CA SER A 197 2.76 11.12 9.08
C SER A 197 3.32 10.39 10.31
N LYS A 198 4.57 10.72 10.74
CA LYS A 198 5.29 9.99 11.79
C LYS A 198 5.33 8.48 11.55
N SER A 199 5.23 8.07 10.28
CA SER A 199 5.21 6.66 9.89
C SER A 199 6.59 6.19 9.48
N VAL A 200 6.77 4.87 9.54
CA VAL A 200 8.05 4.21 9.30
C VAL A 200 7.89 3.08 8.29
N ILE A 201 8.81 3.01 7.32
CA ILE A 201 8.99 1.89 6.40
C ILE A 201 10.41 1.38 6.60
N ALA A 202 10.58 0.25 7.29
CA ALA A 202 11.93 -0.16 7.69
C ALA A 202 12.17 -1.67 7.65
N ASN A 203 13.41 -2.03 7.37
CA ASN A 203 13.90 -3.41 7.45
C ASN A 203 13.09 -4.40 6.59
N ASN A 204 12.48 -3.93 5.50
CA ASN A 204 11.78 -4.82 4.58
C ASN A 204 12.76 -5.35 3.54
N LYS A 205 12.60 -6.63 3.18
CA LYS A 205 13.30 -7.26 2.07
C LYS A 205 12.38 -7.31 0.87
N ILE A 206 12.72 -6.59 -0.20
CA ILE A 206 11.84 -6.34 -1.35
C ILE A 206 12.53 -6.77 -2.64
N GLU A 207 11.96 -7.74 -3.33
CA GLU A 207 12.40 -8.16 -4.65
C GLU A 207 11.32 -7.82 -5.70
N ILE A 208 11.67 -6.95 -6.66
CA ILE A 208 10.78 -6.55 -7.76
C ILE A 208 11.21 -7.27 -9.03
N THR A 209 10.29 -8.03 -9.62
CA THR A 209 10.53 -8.83 -10.81
C THR A 209 9.91 -8.24 -12.06
N ASP A 210 10.12 -8.89 -13.23
CA ASP A 210 9.66 -8.37 -14.53
C ASP A 210 8.14 -8.61 -14.77
N LYS A 211 7.35 -8.80 -13.73
CA LYS A 211 5.90 -8.87 -13.87
C LYS A 211 5.35 -7.56 -14.38
N LYS A 212 4.66 -7.63 -15.51
CA LYS A 212 4.00 -6.47 -16.11
C LYS A 212 2.76 -6.11 -15.29
N TYR A 213 2.87 -5.12 -14.46
CA TYR A 213 1.73 -4.39 -13.93
C TYR A 213 1.61 -3.06 -14.67
N LYS A 214 0.41 -2.54 -14.88
CA LYS A 214 0.02 -1.43 -15.77
C LYS A 214 0.98 -0.25 -15.88
N ASN A 215 1.83 -0.03 -14.90
CA ASN A 215 2.70 1.13 -14.80
C ASN A 215 4.10 0.74 -14.33
N VAL A 216 4.92 1.74 -14.15
CA VAL A 216 6.28 1.60 -13.64
C VAL A 216 6.27 0.96 -12.25
N ASN A 217 7.08 -0.06 -12.06
CA ASN A 217 7.21 -0.78 -10.81
C ASN A 217 8.17 -0.06 -9.86
N TYR A 218 7.94 -0.21 -8.55
CA TYR A 218 8.77 0.42 -7.51
C TYR A 218 9.06 -0.57 -6.38
N GLY A 219 10.23 -0.43 -5.77
CA GLY A 219 10.47 -1.03 -4.45
C GLY A 219 9.63 -0.31 -3.39
N ILE A 220 9.89 0.98 -3.20
CA ILE A 220 9.12 1.85 -2.28
C ILE A 220 8.77 3.16 -2.99
N GLN A 221 7.49 3.54 -2.96
CA GLN A 221 7.03 4.83 -3.46
C GLN A 221 6.35 5.64 -2.37
N LEU A 222 6.76 6.92 -2.21
CA LEU A 222 6.02 7.91 -1.44
C LEU A 222 5.41 8.92 -2.40
N LEU A 223 4.08 9.03 -2.40
CA LEU A 223 3.32 9.81 -3.37
C LEU A 223 2.33 10.75 -2.69
N GLY A 224 2.66 12.03 -2.65
CA GLY A 224 1.69 13.09 -2.32
C GLY A 224 0.84 13.47 -3.52
N GLU A 225 -0.18 14.26 -3.29
CA GLU A 225 -1.10 14.77 -4.33
C GLU A 225 -1.76 13.65 -5.15
N TYR A 226 -2.00 12.49 -4.53
CA TYR A 226 -2.63 11.38 -5.23
C TYR A 226 -4.08 11.69 -5.59
N ARG A 227 -4.46 11.34 -6.81
CA ARG A 227 -5.81 11.50 -7.33
C ARG A 227 -6.40 10.14 -7.65
N SER A 228 -7.44 9.76 -6.96
CA SER A 228 -8.18 8.53 -7.30
C SER A 228 -9.05 8.72 -8.54
N LYS A 229 -9.45 9.96 -8.85
CA LYS A 229 -10.07 10.34 -10.14
C LYS A 229 -9.03 11.04 -11.01
N LYS A 230 -8.89 10.61 -12.26
CA LYS A 230 -7.97 11.23 -13.23
C LYS A 230 -8.38 12.65 -13.63
N LYS A 231 -9.67 12.96 -13.57
CA LYS A 231 -10.22 14.26 -13.94
C LYS A 231 -10.44 15.14 -12.71
N GLY A 232 -10.06 16.41 -12.81
CA GLY A 232 -10.26 17.40 -11.78
C GLY A 232 -8.97 18.12 -11.39
N LYS A 233 -9.11 19.40 -11.06
CA LYS A 233 -8.01 20.23 -10.54
C LYS A 233 -7.83 19.91 -9.07
N ILE A 234 -6.57 19.72 -8.62
CA ILE A 234 -6.30 19.59 -7.19
C ILE A 234 -6.71 20.88 -6.51
N PRO A 235 -7.55 20.82 -5.47
CA PRO A 235 -7.92 22.01 -4.71
C PRO A 235 -6.68 22.69 -4.12
N LYS A 236 -6.78 23.99 -3.86
CA LYS A 236 -5.68 24.73 -3.22
C LYS A 236 -5.42 24.15 -1.83
N GLY A 237 -4.18 23.72 -1.57
CA GLY A 237 -3.79 23.11 -0.33
C GLY A 237 -2.43 22.42 -0.43
N ASP A 238 -1.97 21.85 0.66
CA ASP A 238 -0.73 21.05 0.72
C ASP A 238 -1.06 19.58 0.95
N TYR A 239 -0.97 18.79 -0.10
CA TYR A 239 -1.32 17.36 -0.13
C TYR A 239 -0.08 16.46 -0.21
N ARG A 240 1.07 16.96 0.26
CA ARG A 240 2.31 16.18 0.28
C ARG A 240 2.28 15.14 1.39
N VAL A 241 2.97 14.04 1.14
CA VAL A 241 3.34 13.10 2.22
C VAL A 241 4.47 13.70 3.03
N TYR A 242 4.29 13.84 4.34
CA TYR A 242 5.28 14.43 5.23
C TYR A 242 5.81 13.45 6.28
N GLY A 243 7.11 13.59 6.63
CA GLY A 243 7.69 13.04 7.83
C GLY A 243 7.77 11.51 7.92
N VAL A 244 7.73 10.81 6.79
CA VAL A 244 7.96 9.36 6.76
C VAL A 244 9.45 9.07 6.84
N GLN A 245 9.82 8.04 7.58
CA GLN A 245 11.17 7.50 7.65
C GLN A 245 11.25 6.19 6.86
N VAL A 246 12.25 6.09 5.96
CA VAL A 246 12.49 4.90 5.12
C VAL A 246 13.93 4.46 5.38
N TYR A 247 14.13 3.38 6.13
CA TYR A 247 15.49 2.97 6.48
C TYR A 247 15.66 1.46 6.64
N GLY A 248 16.91 1.02 6.44
CA GLY A 248 17.29 -0.38 6.64
C GLY A 248 16.63 -1.36 5.66
N ASN A 249 15.97 -0.88 4.61
CA ASN A 249 15.34 -1.77 3.64
C ASN A 249 16.38 -2.31 2.65
N GLU A 250 16.23 -3.58 2.28
CA GLU A 250 16.98 -4.23 1.21
C GLU A 250 16.08 -4.37 -0.01
N ILE A 251 16.43 -3.70 -1.12
CA ILE A 251 15.60 -3.66 -2.34
C ILE A 251 16.40 -4.23 -3.50
N THR A 252 15.91 -5.31 -4.10
CA THR A 252 16.48 -5.91 -5.31
C THR A 252 15.58 -5.65 -6.51
N LEU A 253 16.12 -5.00 -7.53
CA LEU A 253 15.42 -4.68 -8.77
C LEU A 253 15.87 -5.62 -9.88
N LYS A 254 15.03 -6.59 -10.25
CA LYS A 254 15.28 -7.51 -11.38
C LYS A 254 14.71 -7.02 -12.71
N ASN A 255 14.19 -5.80 -12.75
CA ASN A 255 13.74 -5.13 -13.96
C ASN A 255 14.15 -3.64 -13.93
N ALA A 256 13.84 -2.89 -15.01
CA ALA A 256 14.11 -1.45 -15.10
C ALA A 256 13.08 -0.63 -14.29
N SER A 257 13.08 -0.79 -12.97
CA SER A 257 12.15 -0.16 -12.03
C SER A 257 12.81 0.96 -11.23
N TYR A 258 12.05 1.59 -10.35
CA TYR A 258 12.56 2.51 -9.35
C TYR A 258 12.77 1.80 -8.01
N GLY A 259 13.93 2.00 -7.38
CA GLY A 259 14.16 1.50 -6.02
C GLY A 259 13.31 2.24 -5.01
N ILE A 260 13.62 3.52 -4.78
CA ILE A 260 12.83 4.42 -3.92
C ILE A 260 12.43 5.65 -4.75
N TRP A 261 11.13 5.93 -4.78
CA TRP A 261 10.61 7.09 -5.49
C TRP A 261 9.82 8.01 -4.55
N LEU A 262 10.28 9.25 -4.41
CA LEU A 262 9.62 10.34 -3.70
C LEU A 262 8.98 11.28 -4.71
N ASN A 263 7.68 11.54 -4.61
CA ASN A 263 6.98 12.47 -5.47
C ASN A 263 5.94 13.26 -4.66
N GLY A 264 6.02 14.59 -4.68
CA GLY A 264 5.12 15.41 -3.88
C GLY A 264 5.29 15.16 -2.37
N THR A 265 6.51 15.21 -1.85
CA THR A 265 6.80 14.84 -0.47
C THR A 265 7.47 15.96 0.31
N GLY A 266 7.56 15.84 1.62
CA GLY A 266 8.26 16.80 2.46
C GLY A 266 8.84 16.16 3.72
N LYS A 267 10.03 16.62 4.13
CA LYS A 267 10.72 16.17 5.36
C LYS A 267 10.85 14.64 5.48
N ILE A 268 11.01 13.94 4.35
CA ILE A 268 11.25 12.50 4.32
C ILE A 268 12.70 12.23 4.70
N ARG A 269 12.95 11.12 5.38
CA ARG A 269 14.30 10.61 5.66
C ARG A 269 14.47 9.26 5.01
N VAL A 270 15.45 9.13 4.11
CA VAL A 270 15.78 7.89 3.40
C VAL A 270 17.21 7.52 3.77
N ASN A 271 17.37 6.59 4.72
CA ASN A 271 18.68 6.34 5.31
C ASN A 271 19.02 4.85 5.35
N ASN A 272 20.29 4.51 5.11
CA ASN A 272 20.82 3.17 5.35
C ASN A 272 20.03 2.05 4.65
N ASN A 273 19.47 2.32 3.47
CA ASN A 273 18.87 1.29 2.63
C ASN A 273 19.94 0.71 1.69
N VAL A 274 19.81 -0.56 1.38
CA VAL A 274 20.63 -1.23 0.35
C VAL A 274 19.76 -1.46 -0.87
N ILE A 275 20.16 -0.91 -2.03
CA ILE A 275 19.40 -1.05 -3.26
C ILE A 275 20.30 -1.71 -4.32
N ASN A 276 19.92 -2.92 -4.70
CA ASN A 276 20.66 -3.75 -5.63
C ASN A 276 19.95 -3.80 -6.99
N MET A 277 20.59 -3.29 -8.02
CA MET A 277 20.09 -3.37 -9.39
C MET A 277 20.67 -4.60 -10.06
N GLN A 278 19.80 -5.53 -10.43
CA GLN A 278 20.13 -6.79 -11.09
C GLN A 278 19.37 -6.95 -12.41
N VAL A 279 19.29 -5.88 -13.20
CA VAL A 279 18.51 -5.89 -14.46
C VAL A 279 19.11 -6.89 -15.45
N PRO A 280 18.33 -7.90 -15.90
CA PRO A 280 18.83 -8.92 -16.80
C PRO A 280 19.13 -8.37 -18.20
N LYS A 281 19.94 -9.11 -18.98
CA LYS A 281 20.40 -8.70 -20.33
C LYS A 281 19.26 -8.34 -21.28
N LYS A 282 18.11 -9.00 -21.17
CA LYS A 282 16.92 -8.82 -22.01
C LYS A 282 15.74 -8.17 -21.27
N ALA A 283 15.98 -7.31 -20.29
CA ALA A 283 14.87 -6.63 -19.63
C ALA A 283 14.05 -5.78 -20.60
N SER A 284 12.76 -5.99 -20.61
CA SER A 284 11.81 -5.13 -21.33
C SER A 284 11.48 -3.90 -20.49
N GLY A 285 11.72 -2.70 -21.00
CA GLY A 285 11.29 -1.47 -20.32
C GLY A 285 11.78 -0.22 -21.05
N LYS A 286 10.87 0.71 -21.31
CA LYS A 286 11.19 2.00 -21.94
C LYS A 286 11.69 3.05 -20.94
N SER A 287 11.49 2.84 -19.64
CA SER A 287 11.86 3.76 -18.58
C SER A 287 13.08 3.23 -17.84
N GLY A 288 14.16 3.98 -17.86
CA GLY A 288 15.40 3.61 -17.19
C GLY A 288 15.22 3.43 -15.69
N GLY A 289 15.75 2.36 -15.17
CA GLY A 289 15.81 2.11 -13.74
C GLY A 289 16.56 3.24 -13.03
N THR A 290 15.91 3.85 -12.07
CA THR A 290 16.52 4.85 -11.19
C THR A 290 16.49 4.32 -9.78
N VAL A 291 17.63 4.26 -9.13
CA VAL A 291 17.72 3.70 -7.78
C VAL A 291 16.95 4.55 -6.79
N VAL A 292 17.21 5.87 -6.78
CA VAL A 292 16.45 6.84 -5.98
C VAL A 292 15.99 7.98 -6.87
N ARG A 293 14.67 8.15 -6.97
CA ARG A 293 14.08 9.26 -7.73
C ARG A 293 13.32 10.20 -6.82
N VAL A 294 13.58 11.49 -6.95
CA VAL A 294 12.96 12.53 -6.15
C VAL A 294 12.35 13.59 -7.06
N ILE A 295 11.04 13.79 -6.94
CA ILE A 295 10.30 14.79 -7.70
C ILE A 295 9.53 15.67 -6.72
N SER A 296 9.66 17.00 -6.82
CA SER A 296 8.88 17.95 -6.01
C SER A 296 8.89 17.65 -4.52
N SER A 297 10.06 17.33 -3.95
CA SER A 297 10.24 17.04 -2.52
C SER A 297 10.87 18.24 -1.81
N LYS A 298 10.36 18.58 -0.62
CA LYS A 298 10.86 19.71 0.18
C LYS A 298 11.43 19.24 1.51
N GLY A 299 12.68 19.64 1.80
CA GLY A 299 13.35 19.39 3.08
C GLY A 299 13.56 17.90 3.42
N SER A 300 13.61 17.04 2.41
CA SER A 300 13.92 15.62 2.57
C SER A 300 15.44 15.39 2.61
N ARG A 301 15.85 14.33 3.30
CA ARG A 301 17.26 13.92 3.44
C ARG A 301 17.44 12.49 2.97
N ILE A 302 18.50 12.26 2.20
CA ILE A 302 18.88 10.95 1.66
C ILE A 302 20.34 10.75 1.98
N ASN A 303 20.67 9.85 2.91
CA ASN A 303 22.04 9.62 3.35
C ASN A 303 22.29 8.17 3.78
N GLY A 304 23.54 7.73 3.72
CA GLY A 304 23.96 6.41 4.16
C GLY A 304 23.38 5.24 3.35
N ASN A 305 22.77 5.48 2.18
CA ASN A 305 22.24 4.39 1.36
C ASN A 305 23.34 3.79 0.48
N THR A 306 23.31 2.45 0.35
CA THR A 306 24.23 1.71 -0.50
C THR A 306 23.54 1.36 -1.82
N ILE A 307 24.17 1.69 -2.93
CA ILE A 307 23.68 1.37 -4.28
C ILE A 307 24.65 0.39 -4.93
N ILE A 308 24.14 -0.79 -5.27
CA ILE A 308 24.89 -1.84 -5.94
C ILE A 308 24.27 -2.05 -7.33
N ASN A 309 25.12 -2.09 -8.37
CA ASN A 309 24.66 -2.35 -9.72
C ASN A 309 25.40 -3.55 -10.32
N THR A 310 24.76 -4.70 -10.34
CA THR A 310 25.24 -5.94 -10.94
C THR A 310 24.50 -6.29 -12.23
N SER A 311 23.84 -5.31 -12.83
CA SER A 311 23.03 -5.50 -14.03
C SER A 311 23.85 -5.97 -15.23
N LYS A 312 23.31 -6.94 -15.96
CA LYS A 312 23.91 -7.49 -17.18
C LYS A 312 23.44 -6.79 -18.47
N ASN A 313 22.50 -5.88 -18.38
CA ASN A 313 21.99 -5.12 -19.52
C ASN A 313 22.99 -4.02 -19.91
N LYS A 314 23.34 -3.95 -21.18
CA LYS A 314 24.32 -2.94 -21.70
C LYS A 314 23.69 -1.58 -22.00
N ASN A 315 22.38 -1.43 -21.90
CA ASN A 315 21.73 -0.15 -22.17
C ASN A 315 21.94 0.83 -21.00
N LYS A 316 22.99 1.65 -21.08
CA LYS A 316 23.34 2.65 -20.07
C LYS A 316 22.22 3.65 -19.74
N LYS A 317 21.24 3.84 -20.64
CA LYS A 317 20.08 4.70 -20.39
C LYS A 317 19.11 4.13 -19.34
N LEU A 318 19.25 2.86 -18.98
CA LEU A 318 18.41 2.19 -17.98
C LEU A 318 18.94 2.35 -16.54
N TYR A 319 20.07 3.00 -16.35
CA TYR A 319 20.73 3.05 -15.03
C TYR A 319 20.99 4.48 -14.59
N ARG A 320 20.24 4.92 -13.62
CA ARG A 320 20.48 6.17 -12.89
C ARG A 320 20.58 5.86 -11.41
N GLY A 321 21.62 6.37 -10.76
CA GLY A 321 21.77 6.25 -9.31
C GLY A 321 20.72 7.09 -8.60
N ILE A 322 20.90 8.40 -8.57
CA ILE A 322 19.98 9.36 -7.95
C ILE A 322 19.53 10.38 -9.01
N GLU A 323 18.22 10.59 -9.10
CA GLU A 323 17.62 11.57 -10.00
C GLU A 323 16.78 12.58 -9.19
N LEU A 324 17.13 13.86 -9.28
CA LEU A 324 16.42 14.95 -8.63
C LEU A 324 15.72 15.80 -9.70
N ILE A 325 14.40 15.94 -9.59
CA ILE A 325 13.61 16.71 -10.55
C ILE A 325 12.81 17.79 -9.79
N GLY A 326 13.17 19.06 -10.04
CA GLY A 326 12.34 20.20 -9.64
C GLY A 326 11.16 20.35 -10.60
N LYS A 327 9.96 20.49 -10.09
CA LYS A 327 8.87 21.10 -10.87
C LYS A 327 8.97 22.60 -10.68
N LYS A 328 8.93 23.38 -11.77
CA LYS A 328 8.65 24.82 -11.67
C LYS A 328 7.30 24.98 -10.95
N ALA A 329 7.27 25.84 -9.95
CA ALA A 329 6.07 26.17 -9.21
C ALA A 329 5.00 26.78 -10.13
#